data_e3a88c543615a58ab9bfe14bf2a6ed46
#
_entry.id   e3a88c543615a58ab9bfe14bf2a6ed46
#
_cell.length_a   1.000
_cell.length_b   1.000
_cell.length_c   1.000
_cell.angle_alpha   90.00
_cell.angle_beta   90.00
_cell.angle_gamma   90.00
#
_symmetry.space_group_name_H-M   'P 1'
#
loop_
_entity.id
_entity.type
_entity.pdbx_description
1 polymer ?
#
loop_
_entity_poly.entity_id
_entity_poly.type
_entity_poly.pdbx_seq_one_letter_code
_entity_poly.pdbx_strand_id
1 'polypeptide(L)'
;MRSIDIHAHLLPQCMWQTMSAGNAWHGIRYEPGDGAGFIVSGGKRSPLPTPKLRFTPEERLQDMDVQGVDMQVVSIHTPFFSYHLEPEQGRQMAREVNDEIAAMTHQWPQRFAGLATLPVQDVGAAIVELERAVHVLGLKGAELDTVVNGHTWDEPQFLPLFKAAEAMGAVLFFHPQPQDNLALQFTDRYGIANSIGVIVEDALITATLIFGGILEACPDLKACIAHGGGPACFGMGRLDRGWQVRSEARQHIHKPPSAYQHRLYYDCLTDSEAGLRFLIDHVGVDHVVLGSDWPFVRWEPSPVAWVQGLQSLTQEEKDKILWKNLEQLLGLAG
;
A
#
# COMPACT_ATOMS: atom_id res chain seq x y z
N MET A 1 17.31 -3.83 17.91
CA MET A 1 17.46 -3.34 16.52
C MET A 1 16.10 -2.81 16.12
N ARG A 2 16.02 -1.63 15.54
CA ARG A 2 14.73 -1.00 15.19
C ARG A 2 14.18 -1.57 13.88
N SER A 3 12.86 -1.69 13.78
CA SER A 3 12.16 -2.11 12.56
C SER A 3 10.85 -1.36 12.40
N ILE A 4 10.56 -0.91 11.19
CA ILE A 4 9.33 -0.20 10.82
C ILE A 4 8.78 -0.88 9.57
N ASP A 5 7.54 -1.35 9.64
CA ASP A 5 6.86 -2.09 8.59
C ASP A 5 5.77 -1.23 7.97
N ILE A 6 5.90 -0.88 6.67
CA ILE A 6 4.90 -0.02 5.98
C ILE A 6 3.69 -0.81 5.50
N HIS A 7 3.78 -2.13 5.40
CA HIS A 7 2.79 -2.96 4.73
C HIS A 7 2.06 -3.85 5.74
N ALA A 8 1.09 -3.27 6.44
CA ALA A 8 0.38 -3.94 7.52
C ALA A 8 -1.10 -3.57 7.56
N HIS A 9 -1.95 -4.52 7.18
CA HIS A 9 -3.38 -4.33 7.03
C HIS A 9 -4.16 -4.51 8.33
N LEU A 10 -5.30 -3.86 8.42
CA LEU A 10 -6.27 -4.09 9.48
C LEU A 10 -7.71 -4.09 8.95
N LEU A 11 -8.59 -4.75 9.69
CA LEU A 11 -10.03 -4.58 9.60
C LEU A 11 -10.44 -3.72 10.80
N PRO A 12 -10.94 -2.50 10.58
CA PRO A 12 -11.27 -1.58 11.66
C PRO A 12 -12.27 -2.20 12.65
N GLN A 13 -12.08 -1.92 13.94
CA GLN A 13 -12.96 -2.46 14.98
C GLN A 13 -14.38 -1.91 14.87
N CYS A 14 -14.56 -0.64 14.44
CA CYS A 14 -15.89 -0.06 14.17
C CYS A 14 -16.65 -0.87 13.12
N MET A 15 -15.96 -1.29 12.06
CA MET A 15 -16.48 -2.18 11.04
C MET A 15 -16.78 -3.57 11.61
N TRP A 16 -15.80 -4.18 12.30
CA TRP A 16 -15.93 -5.53 12.82
C TRP A 16 -17.04 -5.66 13.87
N GLN A 17 -17.14 -4.74 14.81
CA GLN A 17 -18.17 -4.74 15.84
C GLN A 17 -19.57 -4.63 15.24
N THR A 18 -19.77 -3.76 14.25
CA THR A 18 -21.04 -3.62 13.54
C THR A 18 -21.43 -4.92 12.83
N MET A 19 -20.49 -5.49 12.07
CA MET A 19 -20.77 -6.70 11.29
C MET A 19 -20.95 -7.95 12.14
N SER A 20 -20.16 -8.11 13.21
CA SER A 20 -20.27 -9.25 14.13
C SER A 20 -21.57 -9.24 14.94
N ALA A 21 -22.16 -8.06 15.13
CA ALA A 21 -23.50 -7.91 15.70
C ALA A 21 -24.64 -8.20 14.70
N GLY A 22 -24.32 -8.62 13.47
CA GLY A 22 -25.28 -8.98 12.42
C GLY A 22 -25.78 -7.80 11.59
N ASN A 23 -25.20 -6.62 11.77
CA ASN A 23 -25.56 -5.42 11.01
C ASN A 23 -24.67 -5.23 9.79
N ALA A 24 -25.14 -4.49 8.78
CA ALA A 24 -24.29 -4.04 7.69
C ALA A 24 -23.52 -2.77 8.10
N TRP A 25 -22.24 -2.68 7.74
CA TRP A 25 -21.44 -1.48 7.86
C TRP A 25 -21.16 -0.91 6.47
N HIS A 26 -21.72 0.24 6.14
CA HIS A 26 -21.68 0.85 4.79
C HIS A 26 -22.01 -0.14 3.65
N GLY A 27 -23.02 -1.00 3.87
CA GLY A 27 -23.44 -2.03 2.90
C GLY A 27 -22.59 -3.32 2.91
N ILE A 28 -21.51 -3.36 3.68
CA ILE A 28 -20.65 -4.53 3.87
C ILE A 28 -21.21 -5.39 5.01
N ARG A 29 -21.24 -6.73 4.83
CA ARG A 29 -21.73 -7.69 5.82
C ARG A 29 -20.73 -8.81 6.04
N TYR A 30 -20.75 -9.36 7.26
CA TYR A 30 -20.03 -10.57 7.59
C TYR A 30 -20.95 -11.77 7.57
N GLU A 31 -20.48 -12.87 7.00
CA GLU A 31 -21.13 -14.19 7.04
C GLU A 31 -20.21 -15.18 7.73
N PRO A 32 -20.63 -15.80 8.86
CA PRO A 32 -19.89 -16.89 9.46
C PRO A 32 -19.71 -18.07 8.48
N GLY A 33 -18.56 -18.76 8.57
CA GLY A 33 -18.26 -19.90 7.72
C GLY A 33 -16.90 -20.48 8.03
N ASP A 34 -16.39 -21.33 7.16
CA ASP A 34 -15.09 -21.95 7.33
C ASP A 34 -13.97 -20.92 7.45
N GLY A 35 -12.94 -21.23 8.23
CA GLY A 35 -11.81 -20.35 8.48
C GLY A 35 -12.20 -19.08 9.24
N ALA A 36 -11.90 -17.91 8.69
CA ALA A 36 -12.25 -16.62 9.27
C ALA A 36 -13.64 -16.12 8.87
N GLY A 37 -14.41 -16.87 8.06
CA GLY A 37 -15.69 -16.49 7.50
C GLY A 37 -15.55 -15.68 6.22
N PHE A 38 -16.63 -14.97 5.85
CA PHE A 38 -16.73 -14.27 4.57
C PHE A 38 -17.22 -12.84 4.75
N ILE A 39 -16.80 -11.99 3.83
CA ILE A 39 -17.33 -10.63 3.67
C ILE A 39 -18.17 -10.59 2.40
N VAL A 40 -19.30 -9.91 2.49
CA VAL A 40 -20.19 -9.62 1.35
C VAL A 40 -20.23 -8.11 1.14
N SER A 41 -19.74 -7.66 0.00
CA SER A 41 -19.71 -6.26 -0.40
C SER A 41 -20.04 -6.14 -1.89
N GLY A 42 -20.87 -5.19 -2.29
CA GLY A 42 -21.24 -4.97 -3.70
C GLY A 42 -21.81 -6.21 -4.39
N GLY A 43 -22.46 -7.12 -3.65
CA GLY A 43 -22.98 -8.39 -4.18
C GLY A 43 -21.93 -9.49 -4.37
N LYS A 44 -20.64 -9.22 -4.10
CA LYS A 44 -19.56 -10.20 -4.13
C LYS A 44 -19.34 -10.79 -2.73
N ARG A 45 -19.03 -12.09 -2.68
CA ARG A 45 -18.72 -12.83 -1.46
C ARG A 45 -17.26 -13.27 -1.50
N SER A 46 -16.45 -12.79 -0.55
CA SER A 46 -15.02 -13.06 -0.48
C SER A 46 -14.65 -13.63 0.88
N PRO A 47 -13.79 -14.66 0.96
CA PRO A 47 -13.33 -15.17 2.24
C PRO A 47 -12.45 -14.12 2.95
N LEU A 48 -12.59 -14.02 4.28
CA LEU A 48 -11.56 -13.36 5.08
C LEU A 48 -10.35 -14.29 5.16
N PRO A 49 -9.17 -13.82 4.73
CA PRO A 49 -8.02 -14.71 4.57
C PRO A 49 -7.46 -15.21 5.90
N THR A 50 -7.65 -14.46 6.99
CA THR A 50 -7.13 -14.81 8.31
C THR A 50 -7.93 -14.11 9.43
N PRO A 51 -8.11 -14.76 10.60
CA PRO A 51 -8.73 -14.11 11.75
C PRO A 51 -7.88 -12.96 12.33
N LYS A 52 -6.57 -12.92 12.08
CA LYS A 52 -5.68 -11.86 12.56
C LYS A 52 -6.04 -10.46 12.05
N LEU A 53 -6.71 -10.35 10.91
CA LEU A 53 -7.23 -9.06 10.41
C LEU A 53 -8.12 -8.34 11.44
N ARG A 54 -8.79 -9.11 12.31
CA ARG A 54 -9.72 -8.62 13.34
C ARG A 54 -9.07 -8.38 14.70
N PHE A 55 -7.74 -8.57 14.80
CA PHE A 55 -7.03 -8.38 16.06
C PHE A 55 -7.25 -6.97 16.60
N THR A 56 -7.48 -6.89 17.91
CA THR A 56 -7.41 -5.63 18.63
C THR A 56 -5.98 -5.10 18.60
N PRO A 57 -5.76 -3.81 18.89
CA PRO A 57 -4.40 -3.28 18.98
C PRO A 57 -3.50 -4.08 19.94
N GLU A 58 -4.04 -4.53 21.07
CA GLU A 58 -3.30 -5.32 22.08
C GLU A 58 -2.88 -6.70 21.53
N GLU A 59 -3.77 -7.41 20.84
CA GLU A 59 -3.47 -8.68 20.20
C GLU A 59 -2.44 -8.50 19.09
N ARG A 60 -2.53 -7.40 18.32
CA ARG A 60 -1.57 -7.04 17.27
C ARG A 60 -0.19 -6.76 17.86
N LEU A 61 -0.10 -6.02 18.98
CA LEU A 61 1.17 -5.77 19.67
C LEU A 61 1.88 -7.05 20.06
N GLN A 62 1.15 -8.05 20.56
CA GLN A 62 1.72 -9.36 20.90
C GLN A 62 2.28 -10.07 19.66
N ASP A 63 1.56 -10.02 18.53
CA ASP A 63 2.02 -10.65 17.29
C ASP A 63 3.25 -9.92 16.71
N MET A 64 3.28 -8.58 16.79
CA MET A 64 4.44 -7.76 16.40
C MET A 64 5.68 -8.13 17.22
N ASP A 65 5.53 -8.31 18.54
CA ASP A 65 6.64 -8.71 19.41
C ASP A 65 7.21 -10.08 19.00
N VAL A 66 6.35 -11.04 18.65
CA VAL A 66 6.77 -12.35 18.14
C VAL A 66 7.54 -12.21 16.81
N GLN A 67 7.12 -11.30 15.94
CA GLN A 67 7.76 -11.09 14.64
C GLN A 67 9.00 -10.18 14.70
N GLY A 68 9.27 -9.54 15.85
CA GLY A 68 10.36 -8.59 16.02
C GLY A 68 10.13 -7.27 15.30
N VAL A 69 8.86 -6.90 15.05
CA VAL A 69 8.47 -5.63 14.44
C VAL A 69 8.22 -4.58 15.53
N ASP A 70 9.03 -3.53 15.56
CA ASP A 70 8.90 -2.48 16.56
C ASP A 70 7.73 -1.54 16.27
N MET A 71 7.53 -1.18 14.99
CA MET A 71 6.45 -0.29 14.56
C MET A 71 5.79 -0.82 13.29
N GLN A 72 4.46 -0.80 13.24
CA GLN A 72 3.68 -0.97 12.02
C GLN A 72 3.06 0.34 11.57
N VAL A 73 3.12 0.60 10.28
CA VAL A 73 2.33 1.64 9.61
C VAL A 73 1.05 0.95 9.13
N VAL A 74 -0.02 1.14 9.88
CA VAL A 74 -1.26 0.42 9.65
C VAL A 74 -2.15 1.11 8.63
N SER A 75 -2.82 0.32 7.80
CA SER A 75 -3.79 0.76 6.81
C SER A 75 -4.97 -0.21 6.72
N ILE A 76 -6.06 0.22 6.12
CA ILE A 76 -7.23 -0.65 5.91
C ILE A 76 -6.86 -1.80 4.96
N HIS A 77 -7.40 -3.00 5.19
CA HIS A 77 -7.25 -4.09 4.23
C HIS A 77 -7.89 -3.75 2.88
N THR A 78 -7.13 -3.92 1.80
CA THR A 78 -7.42 -3.40 0.45
C THR A 78 -8.80 -3.70 -0.13
N PRO A 79 -9.44 -4.88 0.10
CA PRO A 79 -10.83 -5.11 -0.33
C PRO A 79 -11.86 -4.11 0.23
N PHE A 80 -11.47 -3.30 1.20
CA PHE A 80 -12.34 -2.31 1.85
C PHE A 80 -12.05 -0.87 1.42
N PHE A 81 -11.28 -0.61 0.38
CA PHE A 81 -11.17 0.74 -0.20
C PHE A 81 -12.51 1.30 -0.64
N SER A 82 -13.41 0.42 -1.12
CA SER A 82 -14.83 0.72 -1.34
C SER A 82 -15.12 1.92 -2.26
N TYR A 83 -14.29 2.14 -3.28
CA TYR A 83 -14.45 3.24 -4.25
C TYR A 83 -15.75 3.18 -5.06
N HIS A 84 -16.46 2.04 -5.05
CA HIS A 84 -17.78 1.87 -5.66
C HIS A 84 -18.93 2.54 -4.89
N LEU A 85 -18.67 2.99 -3.66
CA LEU A 85 -19.70 3.67 -2.85
C LEU A 85 -20.00 5.06 -3.40
N GLU A 86 -21.23 5.51 -3.17
CA GLU A 86 -21.60 6.91 -3.41
C GLU A 86 -20.65 7.84 -2.63
N PRO A 87 -20.27 9.01 -3.19
CA PRO A 87 -19.26 9.89 -2.60
C PRO A 87 -19.47 10.23 -1.13
N GLU A 88 -20.72 10.52 -0.73
CA GLU A 88 -21.05 10.84 0.67
C GLU A 88 -20.81 9.64 1.60
N GLN A 89 -21.20 8.45 1.17
CA GLN A 89 -21.02 7.22 1.95
C GLN A 89 -19.53 6.86 2.03
N GLY A 90 -18.78 7.04 0.93
CA GLY A 90 -17.31 6.87 0.92
C GLY A 90 -16.62 7.82 1.89
N ARG A 91 -17.04 9.09 1.96
CA ARG A 91 -16.52 10.07 2.94
C ARG A 91 -16.77 9.64 4.37
N GLN A 92 -18.00 9.22 4.70
CA GLN A 92 -18.35 8.79 6.06
C GLN A 92 -17.51 7.59 6.47
N MET A 93 -17.39 6.60 5.60
CA MET A 93 -16.58 5.40 5.81
C MET A 93 -15.11 5.76 6.04
N ALA A 94 -14.51 6.58 5.17
CA ALA A 94 -13.12 7.00 5.30
C ALA A 94 -12.87 7.70 6.64
N ARG A 95 -13.78 8.58 7.07
CA ARG A 95 -13.66 9.27 8.36
C ARG A 95 -13.69 8.30 9.55
N GLU A 96 -14.62 7.36 9.57
CA GLU A 96 -14.74 6.36 10.65
C GLU A 96 -13.44 5.54 10.77
N VAL A 97 -12.91 5.07 9.64
CA VAL A 97 -11.68 4.28 9.58
C VAL A 97 -10.47 5.11 10.02
N ASN A 98 -10.32 6.31 9.48
CA ASN A 98 -9.16 7.16 9.77
C ASN A 98 -9.16 7.65 11.22
N ASP A 99 -10.34 7.93 11.81
CA ASP A 99 -10.45 8.29 13.22
C ASP A 99 -10.03 7.13 14.13
N GLU A 100 -10.38 5.89 13.78
CA GLU A 100 -9.96 4.70 14.53
C GLU A 100 -8.44 4.47 14.41
N ILE A 101 -7.88 4.56 13.20
CA ILE A 101 -6.43 4.43 12.99
C ILE A 101 -5.70 5.52 13.80
N ALA A 102 -6.18 6.75 13.76
CA ALA A 102 -5.60 7.84 14.54
C ALA A 102 -5.65 7.59 16.05
N ALA A 103 -6.78 7.11 16.56
CA ALA A 103 -6.90 6.76 17.98
C ALA A 103 -5.88 5.70 18.39
N MET A 104 -5.69 4.66 17.55
CA MET A 104 -4.69 3.61 17.76
C MET A 104 -3.26 4.19 17.76
N THR A 105 -2.91 5.04 16.79
CA THR A 105 -1.58 5.63 16.71
C THR A 105 -1.30 6.60 17.87
N HIS A 106 -2.29 7.33 18.34
CA HIS A 106 -2.16 8.21 19.50
C HIS A 106 -1.99 7.44 20.81
N GLN A 107 -2.65 6.28 20.94
CA GLN A 107 -2.53 5.45 22.14
C GLN A 107 -1.18 4.74 22.23
N TRP A 108 -0.60 4.34 21.11
CA TRP A 108 0.69 3.63 21.05
C TRP A 108 1.65 4.27 20.02
N PRO A 109 2.07 5.52 20.19
CA PRO A 109 2.81 6.29 19.19
C PRO A 109 4.20 5.74 18.86
N GLN A 110 4.75 4.87 19.72
CA GLN A 110 6.02 4.19 19.48
C GLN A 110 5.87 2.85 18.74
N ARG A 111 4.63 2.38 18.58
CA ARG A 111 4.32 1.08 17.99
C ARG A 111 3.51 1.17 16.72
N PHE A 112 2.77 2.25 16.51
CA PHE A 112 1.93 2.45 15.34
C PHE A 112 2.11 3.82 14.73
N ALA A 113 2.20 3.84 13.42
CA ALA A 113 1.88 4.96 12.55
C ALA A 113 0.71 4.55 11.66
N GLY A 114 0.10 5.46 10.92
CA GLY A 114 -1.07 5.11 10.11
C GLY A 114 -1.07 5.78 8.74
N LEU A 115 -1.65 5.09 7.77
CA LEU A 115 -2.05 5.62 6.48
C LEU A 115 -3.58 5.68 6.41
N ALA A 116 -4.10 6.76 5.86
CA ALA A 116 -5.53 6.97 5.69
C ALA A 116 -6.09 6.13 4.53
N THR A 117 -7.38 5.83 4.58
CA THR A 117 -8.16 5.51 3.38
C THR A 117 -8.86 6.77 2.89
N LEU A 118 -9.01 6.92 1.56
CA LEU A 118 -9.54 8.13 0.95
C LEU A 118 -10.74 7.83 0.03
N PRO A 119 -11.77 8.68 -0.02
CA PRO A 119 -12.89 8.54 -0.94
C PRO A 119 -12.52 9.05 -2.34
N VAL A 120 -11.59 8.36 -3.03
CA VAL A 120 -10.98 8.85 -4.29
C VAL A 120 -11.93 8.86 -5.49
N GLN A 121 -13.11 8.27 -5.40
CA GLN A 121 -14.19 8.44 -6.38
C GLN A 121 -14.70 9.89 -6.43
N ASP A 122 -14.37 10.71 -5.43
CA ASP A 122 -14.52 12.17 -5.40
C ASP A 122 -13.17 12.78 -4.99
N VAL A 123 -12.40 13.23 -5.96
CA VAL A 123 -11.04 13.76 -5.75
C VAL A 123 -11.04 14.97 -4.81
N GLY A 124 -12.06 15.82 -4.86
CA GLY A 124 -12.19 16.96 -3.94
C GLY A 124 -12.36 16.49 -2.50
N ALA A 125 -13.23 15.51 -2.26
CA ALA A 125 -13.42 14.91 -0.96
C ALA A 125 -12.16 14.17 -0.47
N ALA A 126 -11.46 13.49 -1.37
CA ALA A 126 -10.20 12.80 -1.06
C ALA A 126 -9.10 13.77 -0.58
N ILE A 127 -8.97 14.94 -1.23
CA ILE A 127 -8.02 15.98 -0.81
C ILE A 127 -8.36 16.50 0.59
N VAL A 128 -9.63 16.83 0.85
CA VAL A 128 -10.07 17.33 2.16
C VAL A 128 -9.83 16.28 3.26
N GLU A 129 -10.07 15.01 2.97
CA GLU A 129 -9.83 13.93 3.94
C GLU A 129 -8.33 13.67 4.15
N LEU A 130 -7.51 13.76 3.10
CA LEU A 130 -6.05 13.66 3.22
C LEU A 130 -5.49 14.81 4.07
N GLU A 131 -5.94 16.05 3.86
CA GLU A 131 -5.56 17.20 4.69
C GLU A 131 -5.93 16.98 6.15
N ARG A 132 -7.15 16.48 6.42
CA ARG A 132 -7.57 16.14 7.77
C ARG A 132 -6.71 15.03 8.37
N ALA A 133 -6.45 13.98 7.62
CA ALA A 133 -5.66 12.84 8.05
C ALA A 133 -4.24 13.27 8.47
N VAL A 134 -3.58 14.09 7.66
CA VAL A 134 -2.20 14.52 7.92
C VAL A 134 -2.13 15.59 9.01
N HIS A 135 -2.93 16.66 8.91
CA HIS A 135 -2.76 17.83 9.79
C HIS A 135 -3.55 17.76 11.08
N VAL A 136 -4.66 17.01 11.11
CA VAL A 136 -5.51 16.90 12.33
C VAL A 136 -5.28 15.57 13.05
N LEU A 137 -5.23 14.48 12.29
CA LEU A 137 -5.12 13.13 12.85
C LEU A 137 -3.67 12.66 13.01
N GLY A 138 -2.69 13.32 12.38
CA GLY A 138 -1.27 12.96 12.48
C GLY A 138 -0.87 11.71 11.69
N LEU A 139 -1.74 11.24 10.78
CA LEU A 139 -1.44 10.13 9.88
C LEU A 139 -0.35 10.55 8.87
N LYS A 140 0.34 9.58 8.29
CA LYS A 140 1.54 9.81 7.48
C LYS A 140 1.27 9.92 5.98
N GLY A 141 0.04 9.74 5.57
CA GLY A 141 -0.38 9.75 4.18
C GLY A 141 -1.58 8.86 3.96
N ALA A 142 -1.65 8.19 2.82
CA ALA A 142 -2.76 7.31 2.48
C ALA A 142 -2.31 6.05 1.76
N GLU A 143 -3.06 4.95 1.93
CA GLU A 143 -2.98 3.78 1.08
C GLU A 143 -4.03 3.87 -0.03
N LEU A 144 -3.64 3.54 -1.26
CA LEU A 144 -4.44 3.67 -2.47
C LEU A 144 -4.38 2.39 -3.30
N ASP A 145 -5.51 2.06 -3.96
CA ASP A 145 -5.53 1.03 -5.00
C ASP A 145 -4.73 1.47 -6.23
N THR A 146 -4.35 0.54 -7.06
CA THR A 146 -3.65 0.81 -8.34
C THR A 146 -4.56 1.38 -9.42
N VAL A 147 -5.88 1.22 -9.26
CA VAL A 147 -6.92 1.79 -10.14
C VAL A 147 -8.10 2.31 -9.33
N VAL A 148 -8.89 3.21 -9.89
CA VAL A 148 -10.08 3.81 -9.25
C VAL A 148 -11.29 3.59 -10.15
N ASN A 149 -12.14 2.59 -9.86
CA ASN A 149 -13.35 2.29 -10.65
C ASN A 149 -13.07 2.15 -12.17
N GLY A 150 -11.94 1.53 -12.52
CA GLY A 150 -11.52 1.34 -13.92
C GLY A 150 -10.76 2.53 -14.53
N HIS A 151 -10.54 3.60 -13.77
CA HIS A 151 -9.71 4.74 -14.16
C HIS A 151 -8.26 4.55 -13.69
N THR A 152 -7.31 4.97 -14.51
CA THR A 152 -5.89 4.97 -14.18
C THR A 152 -5.44 6.31 -13.61
N TRP A 153 -4.43 6.30 -12.75
CA TRP A 153 -4.00 7.46 -11.98
C TRP A 153 -3.38 8.60 -12.82
N ASP A 154 -3.03 8.34 -14.09
CA ASP A 154 -2.54 9.35 -15.04
C ASP A 154 -3.66 10.22 -15.64
N GLU A 155 -4.92 9.90 -15.39
CA GLU A 155 -6.02 10.74 -15.84
C GLU A 155 -5.99 12.09 -15.15
N PRO A 156 -6.23 13.20 -15.90
CA PRO A 156 -6.02 14.57 -15.39
C PRO A 156 -6.77 14.90 -14.10
N GLN A 157 -7.89 14.22 -13.85
CA GLN A 157 -8.72 14.42 -12.66
C GLN A 157 -8.00 14.10 -11.35
N PHE A 158 -7.00 13.19 -11.36
CA PHE A 158 -6.26 12.78 -10.17
C PHE A 158 -5.04 13.65 -9.85
N LEU A 159 -4.54 14.42 -10.80
CA LEU A 159 -3.36 15.28 -10.59
C LEU A 159 -3.49 16.21 -9.37
N PRO A 160 -4.66 16.83 -9.08
CA PRO A 160 -4.82 17.66 -7.88
C PRO A 160 -4.54 16.93 -6.57
N LEU A 161 -4.88 15.62 -6.46
CA LEU A 161 -4.60 14.82 -5.27
C LEU A 161 -3.09 14.62 -5.08
N PHE A 162 -2.34 14.33 -6.16
CA PHE A 162 -0.88 14.18 -6.09
C PHE A 162 -0.20 15.49 -5.67
N LYS A 163 -0.63 16.63 -6.22
CA LYS A 163 -0.12 17.94 -5.80
C LYS A 163 -0.42 18.25 -4.34
N ALA A 164 -1.60 17.90 -3.86
CA ALA A 164 -1.96 18.07 -2.45
C ALA A 164 -1.11 17.16 -1.55
N ALA A 165 -0.92 15.90 -1.93
CA ALA A 165 -0.07 14.96 -1.19
C ALA A 165 1.40 15.44 -1.14
N GLU A 166 1.95 15.89 -2.26
CA GLU A 166 3.29 16.47 -2.33
C GLU A 166 3.44 17.69 -1.42
N ALA A 167 2.50 18.65 -1.50
CA ALA A 167 2.54 19.88 -0.70
C ALA A 167 2.49 19.61 0.81
N MET A 168 1.82 18.53 1.24
CA MET A 168 1.74 18.09 2.62
C MET A 168 2.92 17.18 3.04
N GLY A 169 3.74 16.73 2.09
CA GLY A 169 4.76 15.70 2.34
C GLY A 169 4.16 14.34 2.72
N ALA A 170 2.90 14.10 2.35
CA ALA A 170 2.19 12.87 2.63
C ALA A 170 2.73 11.70 1.78
N VAL A 171 2.83 10.52 2.39
CA VAL A 171 3.23 9.30 1.68
C VAL A 171 2.00 8.67 1.03
N LEU A 172 2.08 8.34 -0.25
CA LEU A 172 1.08 7.53 -0.95
C LEU A 172 1.62 6.12 -1.13
N PHE A 173 0.98 5.15 -0.48
CA PHE A 173 1.31 3.73 -0.60
C PHE A 173 0.31 3.08 -1.56
N PHE A 174 0.79 2.58 -2.70
CA PHE A 174 -0.04 1.92 -3.70
C PHE A 174 -0.03 0.42 -3.51
N HIS A 175 -1.22 -0.15 -3.37
CA HIS A 175 -1.42 -1.56 -3.15
C HIS A 175 -2.63 -2.08 -3.95
N PRO A 176 -2.44 -3.07 -4.85
CA PRO A 176 -3.51 -3.61 -5.68
C PRO A 176 -4.50 -4.47 -4.89
N GLN A 177 -5.73 -4.55 -5.39
CA GLN A 177 -6.73 -5.46 -4.86
C GLN A 177 -6.69 -6.82 -5.59
N PRO A 178 -6.67 -7.96 -4.87
CA PRO A 178 -6.70 -9.26 -5.53
C PRO A 178 -8.05 -9.62 -6.15
N GLN A 179 -9.16 -8.97 -5.73
CA GLN A 179 -10.52 -9.36 -6.12
C GLN A 179 -10.97 -8.91 -7.51
N ASP A 180 -10.35 -7.88 -8.07
CA ASP A 180 -10.76 -7.29 -9.36
C ASP A 180 -9.58 -7.07 -10.32
N ASN A 181 -8.44 -7.73 -10.10
CA ASN A 181 -7.25 -7.53 -10.89
C ASN A 181 -7.30 -8.20 -12.29
N LEU A 182 -6.35 -7.83 -13.14
CA LEU A 182 -6.29 -8.28 -14.53
C LEU A 182 -6.24 -9.80 -14.69
N ALA A 183 -5.60 -10.53 -13.77
CA ALA A 183 -5.48 -11.99 -13.88
C ALA A 183 -6.84 -12.68 -13.78
N LEU A 184 -7.78 -12.15 -13.01
CA LEU A 184 -9.12 -12.70 -12.85
C LEU A 184 -9.96 -12.65 -14.14
N GLN A 185 -9.60 -11.79 -15.09
CA GLN A 185 -10.24 -11.78 -16.41
C GLN A 185 -9.97 -13.08 -17.21
N PHE A 186 -8.94 -13.84 -16.82
CA PHE A 186 -8.50 -15.05 -17.51
C PHE A 186 -8.67 -16.31 -16.68
N THR A 187 -8.35 -16.24 -15.37
CA THR A 187 -8.43 -17.42 -14.49
C THR A 187 -8.38 -17.02 -13.02
N ASP A 188 -9.11 -17.77 -12.19
CA ASP A 188 -9.08 -17.69 -10.72
C ASP A 188 -8.37 -18.91 -10.08
N ARG A 189 -7.86 -19.84 -10.93
CA ARG A 189 -7.20 -21.06 -10.47
C ARG A 189 -5.80 -20.76 -9.91
N TYR A 190 -5.35 -21.62 -8.99
CA TYR A 190 -4.00 -21.64 -8.43
C TYR A 190 -3.63 -20.40 -7.58
N GLY A 191 -4.60 -19.61 -7.17
CA GLY A 191 -4.33 -18.34 -6.47
C GLY A 191 -3.61 -17.30 -7.32
N ILE A 192 -3.76 -17.38 -8.65
CA ILE A 192 -2.99 -16.56 -9.60
C ILE A 192 -3.33 -15.07 -9.49
N ALA A 193 -4.53 -14.75 -9.02
CA ALA A 193 -4.91 -13.37 -8.75
C ALA A 193 -4.00 -12.73 -7.70
N ASN A 194 -3.68 -13.47 -6.64
CA ASN A 194 -2.77 -12.96 -5.59
C ASN A 194 -1.29 -13.11 -5.98
N SER A 195 -0.88 -14.21 -6.62
CA SER A 195 0.55 -14.47 -6.89
C SER A 195 1.10 -13.75 -8.12
N ILE A 196 0.28 -13.49 -9.15
CA ILE A 196 0.68 -12.82 -10.39
C ILE A 196 -0.12 -11.54 -10.62
N GLY A 197 -1.44 -11.58 -10.37
CA GLY A 197 -2.32 -10.45 -10.67
C GLY A 197 -1.87 -9.18 -9.95
N VAL A 198 -1.65 -9.26 -8.64
CA VAL A 198 -1.23 -8.10 -7.83
C VAL A 198 0.10 -7.52 -8.31
N ILE A 199 1.11 -8.34 -8.56
CA ILE A 199 2.42 -7.83 -8.99
C ILE A 199 2.40 -7.24 -10.41
N VAL A 200 1.51 -7.70 -11.29
CA VAL A 200 1.31 -7.08 -12.61
C VAL A 200 0.70 -5.68 -12.46
N GLU A 201 -0.23 -5.50 -11.54
CA GLU A 201 -0.82 -4.18 -11.26
C GLU A 201 0.15 -3.22 -10.58
N ASP A 202 1.07 -3.71 -9.73
CA ASP A 202 2.18 -2.92 -9.21
C ASP A 202 3.08 -2.39 -10.35
N ALA A 203 3.32 -3.20 -11.36
CA ALA A 203 4.08 -2.75 -12.53
C ALA A 203 3.29 -1.74 -13.37
N LEU A 204 1.98 -1.90 -13.49
CA LEU A 204 1.13 -0.96 -14.22
C LEU A 204 1.06 0.39 -13.51
N ILE A 205 0.84 0.45 -12.20
CA ILE A 205 0.85 1.73 -11.48
C ILE A 205 2.21 2.40 -11.55
N THR A 206 3.31 1.66 -11.44
CA THR A 206 4.66 2.20 -11.61
C THR A 206 4.82 2.87 -12.98
N ALA A 207 4.40 2.18 -14.07
CA ALA A 207 4.46 2.71 -15.42
C ALA A 207 3.52 3.93 -15.60
N THR A 208 2.33 3.89 -15.02
CA THR A 208 1.31 4.94 -15.08
C THR A 208 1.80 6.22 -14.40
N LEU A 209 2.37 6.14 -13.20
CA LEU A 209 2.93 7.29 -12.50
C LEU A 209 4.08 7.94 -13.29
N ILE A 210 4.88 7.13 -14.00
CA ILE A 210 5.98 7.61 -14.83
C ILE A 210 5.43 8.24 -16.12
N PHE A 211 4.80 7.44 -17.00
CA PHE A 211 4.38 7.90 -18.33
C PHE A 211 3.27 8.96 -18.29
N GLY A 212 2.41 8.94 -17.29
CA GLY A 212 1.40 9.97 -17.04
C GLY A 212 1.96 11.31 -16.60
N GLY A 213 3.29 11.38 -16.36
CA GLY A 213 3.98 12.62 -15.98
C GLY A 213 3.70 13.06 -14.55
N ILE A 214 3.13 12.20 -13.71
CA ILE A 214 2.87 12.51 -12.29
C ILE A 214 4.17 12.87 -11.59
N LEU A 215 5.22 12.07 -11.81
CA LEU A 215 6.53 12.33 -11.23
C LEU A 215 7.23 13.56 -11.82
N GLU A 216 6.90 14.00 -13.04
CA GLU A 216 7.36 15.28 -13.58
C GLU A 216 6.63 16.47 -12.93
N ALA A 217 5.31 16.34 -12.78
CA ALA A 217 4.45 17.40 -12.23
C ALA A 217 4.59 17.56 -10.71
N CYS A 218 4.99 16.48 -10.01
CA CYS A 218 5.16 16.40 -8.56
C CYS A 218 6.56 15.84 -8.23
N PRO A 219 7.62 16.68 -8.31
CA PRO A 219 9.01 16.25 -8.14
C PRO A 219 9.36 15.74 -6.74
N ASP A 220 8.66 16.17 -5.71
CA ASP A 220 8.91 15.79 -4.31
C ASP A 220 7.86 14.82 -3.76
N LEU A 221 7.02 14.24 -4.65
CA LEU A 221 6.01 13.27 -4.27
C LEU A 221 6.64 12.04 -3.62
N LYS A 222 6.13 11.68 -2.45
CA LYS A 222 6.51 10.47 -1.72
C LYS A 222 5.55 9.33 -2.07
N ALA A 223 5.94 8.48 -3.01
CA ALA A 223 5.15 7.33 -3.43
C ALA A 223 5.91 6.03 -3.16
N CYS A 224 5.24 5.05 -2.55
CA CYS A 224 5.76 3.72 -2.28
C CYS A 224 4.86 2.68 -2.96
N ILE A 225 5.46 1.69 -3.61
CA ILE A 225 4.77 0.63 -4.34
C ILE A 225 4.93 -0.69 -3.58
N ALA A 226 3.84 -1.40 -3.41
CA ALA A 226 3.85 -2.71 -2.77
C ALA A 226 4.59 -3.77 -3.59
N HIS A 227 4.91 -4.90 -2.98
CA HIS A 227 5.48 -6.12 -3.58
C HIS A 227 6.72 -5.84 -4.46
N GLY A 228 7.58 -4.92 -4.00
CA GLY A 228 8.78 -4.52 -4.74
C GLY A 228 8.51 -3.87 -6.10
N GLY A 229 7.29 -3.37 -6.33
CA GLY A 229 6.84 -2.83 -7.62
C GLY A 229 6.63 -3.89 -8.69
N GLY A 230 6.48 -5.16 -8.29
CA GLY A 230 6.30 -6.27 -9.19
C GLY A 230 7.42 -6.38 -10.24
N PRO A 231 7.12 -6.75 -11.50
CA PRO A 231 8.11 -6.85 -12.57
C PRO A 231 8.50 -5.49 -13.20
N ALA A 232 8.15 -4.32 -12.62
CA ALA A 232 8.44 -3.02 -13.22
C ALA A 232 9.93 -2.80 -13.46
N CYS A 233 10.78 -3.09 -12.47
CA CYS A 233 12.23 -2.93 -12.60
C CYS A 233 12.81 -3.87 -13.67
N PHE A 234 12.33 -5.11 -13.76
CA PHE A 234 12.73 -6.05 -14.80
C PHE A 234 12.34 -5.56 -16.20
N GLY A 235 11.16 -4.94 -16.33
CA GLY A 235 10.64 -4.40 -17.57
C GLY A 235 11.20 -3.02 -17.97
N MET A 236 11.99 -2.36 -17.11
CA MET A 236 12.36 -0.96 -17.28
C MET A 236 13.07 -0.66 -18.60
N GLY A 237 14.00 -1.53 -19.03
CA GLY A 237 14.66 -1.38 -20.32
C GLY A 237 13.69 -1.43 -21.52
N ARG A 238 12.58 -2.16 -21.39
CA ARG A 238 11.53 -2.20 -22.42
C ARG A 238 10.70 -0.91 -22.41
N LEU A 239 10.44 -0.32 -21.25
CA LEU A 239 9.79 0.98 -21.12
C LEU A 239 10.66 2.09 -21.73
N ASP A 240 11.97 2.10 -21.44
CA ASP A 240 12.93 3.02 -22.07
C ASP A 240 12.96 2.91 -23.59
N ARG A 241 12.93 1.68 -24.11
CA ARG A 241 12.86 1.47 -25.54
C ARG A 241 11.55 1.98 -26.13
N GLY A 242 10.43 1.76 -25.44
CA GLY A 242 9.14 2.33 -25.81
C GLY A 242 9.21 3.86 -25.91
N TRP A 243 9.77 4.52 -24.90
CA TRP A 243 9.97 5.95 -24.86
C TRP A 243 10.84 6.46 -26.01
N GLN A 244 11.90 5.75 -26.38
CA GLN A 244 12.77 6.12 -27.49
C GLN A 244 12.07 6.14 -28.85
N VAL A 245 11.20 5.16 -29.11
CA VAL A 245 10.68 4.88 -30.45
C VAL A 245 9.22 5.33 -30.67
N ARG A 246 8.48 5.68 -29.60
CA ARG A 246 7.07 6.05 -29.65
C ARG A 246 6.85 7.47 -29.18
N SER A 247 6.18 8.28 -29.98
CA SER A 247 5.91 9.68 -29.67
C SER A 247 4.94 9.82 -28.49
N GLU A 248 3.94 8.94 -28.40
CA GLU A 248 2.96 8.90 -27.33
C GLU A 248 3.58 8.67 -25.95
N ALA A 249 4.67 7.91 -25.87
CA ALA A 249 5.40 7.69 -24.63
C ALA A 249 6.24 8.88 -24.14
N ARG A 250 6.31 9.96 -24.94
CA ARG A 250 7.06 11.19 -24.62
C ARG A 250 6.16 12.41 -24.37
N GLN A 251 4.86 12.21 -24.26
CA GLN A 251 3.92 13.34 -24.13
C GLN A 251 4.07 14.05 -22.80
N HIS A 252 4.33 13.32 -21.72
CA HIS A 252 4.31 13.88 -20.36
C HIS A 252 5.65 13.73 -19.62
N ILE A 253 6.65 13.08 -20.21
CA ILE A 253 7.99 12.90 -19.60
C ILE A 253 9.10 13.27 -20.56
N HIS A 254 10.14 13.93 -20.05
CA HIS A 254 11.28 14.43 -20.84
C HIS A 254 12.53 13.56 -20.75
N LYS A 255 12.54 12.59 -19.83
CA LYS A 255 13.62 11.63 -19.62
C LYS A 255 13.10 10.21 -19.83
N PRO A 256 13.98 9.21 -20.08
CA PRO A 256 13.54 7.83 -20.16
C PRO A 256 12.96 7.36 -18.80
N PRO A 257 12.01 6.42 -18.80
CA PRO A 257 11.38 5.88 -17.58
C PRO A 257 12.35 5.47 -16.49
N SER A 258 13.50 4.89 -16.83
CA SER A 258 14.55 4.50 -15.87
C SER A 258 15.08 5.67 -15.02
N ALA A 259 15.00 6.91 -15.51
CA ALA A 259 15.41 8.07 -14.76
C ALA A 259 14.45 8.45 -13.61
N TYR A 260 13.24 7.88 -13.60
CA TYR A 260 12.21 8.15 -12.58
C TYR A 260 12.09 7.05 -11.52
N GLN A 261 12.52 5.84 -11.81
CA GLN A 261 12.37 4.71 -10.89
C GLN A 261 13.00 4.95 -9.51
N HIS A 262 14.08 5.73 -9.43
CA HIS A 262 14.76 6.13 -8.19
C HIS A 262 13.99 7.19 -7.38
N ARG A 263 12.83 7.61 -7.83
CA ARG A 263 11.96 8.59 -7.14
C ARG A 263 10.80 7.91 -6.43
N LEU A 264 10.63 6.62 -6.68
CA LEU A 264 9.65 5.77 -6.02
C LEU A 264 10.35 4.96 -4.93
N TYR A 265 9.60 4.66 -3.87
CA TYR A 265 9.96 3.68 -2.87
C TYR A 265 9.28 2.36 -3.19
N TYR A 266 9.84 1.28 -2.68
CA TYR A 266 9.34 -0.08 -2.91
C TYR A 266 9.47 -0.87 -1.61
N ASP A 267 8.46 -1.65 -1.24
CA ASP A 267 8.67 -2.56 -0.14
C ASP A 267 9.57 -3.75 -0.53
N CYS A 268 10.08 -4.46 0.47
CA CYS A 268 11.01 -5.57 0.25
C CYS A 268 10.32 -6.91 -0.04
N LEU A 269 9.00 -6.92 -0.26
CA LEU A 269 8.19 -8.13 -0.40
C LEU A 269 8.38 -8.76 -1.79
N THR A 270 9.55 -9.32 -2.03
CA THR A 270 9.91 -10.01 -3.28
C THR A 270 9.89 -11.54 -3.14
N ASP A 271 9.70 -12.07 -1.92
CA ASP A 271 9.74 -13.49 -1.56
C ASP A 271 11.03 -14.21 -2.03
N SER A 272 12.08 -13.45 -2.37
CA SER A 272 13.33 -13.98 -2.94
C SER A 272 14.50 -13.05 -2.65
N GLU A 273 15.59 -13.59 -2.07
CA GLU A 273 16.84 -12.83 -1.87
C GLU A 273 17.41 -12.31 -3.20
N ALA A 274 17.39 -13.13 -4.24
CA ALA A 274 17.86 -12.72 -5.57
C ALA A 274 16.96 -11.63 -6.19
N GLY A 275 15.64 -11.73 -5.98
CA GLY A 275 14.68 -10.70 -6.41
C GLY A 275 14.91 -9.37 -5.70
N LEU A 276 15.10 -9.40 -4.37
CA LEU A 276 15.39 -8.21 -3.59
C LEU A 276 16.74 -7.58 -3.99
N ARG A 277 17.78 -8.38 -4.19
CA ARG A 277 19.07 -7.88 -4.66
C ARG A 277 18.96 -7.21 -6.03
N PHE A 278 18.22 -7.85 -6.96
CA PHE A 278 17.94 -7.26 -8.27
C PHE A 278 17.23 -5.90 -8.14
N LEU A 279 16.19 -5.79 -7.30
CA LEU A 279 15.50 -4.53 -7.04
C LEU A 279 16.46 -3.47 -6.52
N ILE A 280 17.24 -3.79 -5.48
CA ILE A 280 18.21 -2.87 -4.87
C ILE A 280 19.27 -2.38 -5.89
N ASP A 281 19.78 -3.28 -6.74
CA ASP A 281 20.77 -2.93 -7.77
C ASP A 281 20.21 -1.95 -8.82
N HIS A 282 18.87 -1.95 -9.03
CA HIS A 282 18.21 -1.09 -10.00
C HIS A 282 17.72 0.24 -9.41
N VAL A 283 17.18 0.23 -8.20
CA VAL A 283 16.57 1.44 -7.62
C VAL A 283 17.45 2.09 -6.54
N GLY A 284 18.43 1.38 -6.03
CA GLY A 284 19.23 1.78 -4.87
C GLY A 284 18.59 1.38 -3.54
N VAL A 285 19.40 0.99 -2.57
CA VAL A 285 18.93 0.52 -1.25
C VAL A 285 18.16 1.60 -0.48
N ASP A 286 18.41 2.88 -0.75
CA ASP A 286 17.76 4.01 -0.10
C ASP A 286 16.26 4.13 -0.48
N HIS A 287 15.83 3.40 -1.49
CA HIS A 287 14.45 3.36 -1.99
C HIS A 287 13.71 2.06 -1.64
N VAL A 288 14.33 1.17 -0.87
CA VAL A 288 13.71 -0.10 -0.46
C VAL A 288 13.40 -0.06 1.04
N VAL A 289 12.18 -0.42 1.41
CA VAL A 289 11.66 -0.35 2.78
C VAL A 289 11.11 -1.69 3.24
N LEU A 290 11.01 -1.92 4.55
CA LEU A 290 10.40 -3.12 5.08
C LEU A 290 8.89 -3.10 4.83
N GLY A 291 8.37 -4.16 4.22
CA GLY A 291 6.95 -4.48 4.11
C GLY A 291 6.72 -5.95 4.39
N SER A 292 5.76 -6.28 5.23
CA SER A 292 5.49 -7.67 5.62
C SER A 292 4.25 -8.28 5.00
N ASP A 293 3.32 -7.46 4.55
CA ASP A 293 1.97 -7.87 4.16
C ASP A 293 1.21 -8.52 5.34
N TRP A 294 1.49 -8.01 6.57
CA TRP A 294 0.79 -8.49 7.76
C TRP A 294 -0.73 -8.28 7.59
N PRO A 295 -1.58 -9.24 7.92
CA PRO A 295 -1.33 -10.44 8.75
C PRO A 295 -1.17 -11.75 7.95
N PHE A 296 -0.75 -11.69 6.71
CA PHE A 296 -0.58 -12.88 5.89
C PHE A 296 0.70 -13.63 6.26
N VAL A 297 0.61 -14.95 6.36
CA VAL A 297 1.77 -15.78 6.73
C VAL A 297 2.64 -16.00 5.49
N ARG A 298 3.66 -15.16 5.34
CA ARG A 298 4.61 -15.23 4.22
C ARG A 298 6.04 -15.49 4.68
N TRP A 299 6.36 -15.18 5.93
CA TRP A 299 7.73 -15.08 6.39
C TRP A 299 8.11 -16.21 7.36
N GLU A 300 9.25 -16.83 7.13
CA GLU A 300 9.88 -17.81 8.00
C GLU A 300 11.29 -17.33 8.39
N PRO A 301 11.59 -17.11 9.66
CA PRO A 301 10.66 -17.14 10.81
C PRO A 301 9.86 -15.86 11.01
N SER A 302 10.28 -14.72 10.44
CA SER A 302 9.60 -13.42 10.50
C SER A 302 10.18 -12.48 9.45
N PRO A 303 9.49 -11.37 9.06
CA PRO A 303 10.01 -10.42 8.08
C PRO A 303 11.36 -9.81 8.51
N VAL A 304 11.49 -9.46 9.78
CA VAL A 304 12.74 -8.89 10.32
C VAL A 304 13.86 -9.92 10.28
N ALA A 305 13.61 -11.13 10.75
CA ALA A 305 14.62 -12.20 10.74
C ALA A 305 15.02 -12.61 9.30
N TRP A 306 14.07 -12.57 8.36
CA TRP A 306 14.35 -12.83 6.95
C TRP A 306 15.34 -11.79 6.41
N VAL A 307 15.06 -10.48 6.53
CA VAL A 307 15.99 -9.42 6.08
C VAL A 307 17.35 -9.54 6.76
N GLN A 308 17.39 -9.81 8.06
CA GLN A 308 18.63 -10.00 8.81
C GLN A 308 19.45 -11.21 8.34
N GLY A 309 18.79 -12.28 7.92
CA GLY A 309 19.42 -13.51 7.43
C GLY A 309 20.02 -13.41 6.03
N LEU A 310 19.67 -12.39 5.23
CA LEU A 310 20.12 -12.26 3.86
C LEU A 310 21.65 -12.11 3.78
N GLN A 311 22.29 -12.92 2.94
CA GLN A 311 23.73 -12.96 2.81
C GLN A 311 24.25 -11.95 1.77
N SER A 312 23.40 -11.54 0.84
CA SER A 312 23.75 -10.58 -0.22
C SER A 312 23.72 -9.12 0.24
N LEU A 313 23.31 -8.85 1.49
CA LEU A 313 23.18 -7.50 2.04
C LEU A 313 24.20 -7.25 3.16
N THR A 314 24.79 -6.06 3.13
CA THR A 314 25.57 -5.53 4.25
C THR A 314 24.66 -5.16 5.43
N GLN A 315 25.22 -5.01 6.63
CA GLN A 315 24.45 -4.58 7.79
C GLN A 315 23.84 -3.18 7.60
N GLU A 316 24.54 -2.28 6.92
CA GLU A 316 24.04 -0.95 6.60
C GLU A 316 22.83 -0.99 5.66
N GLU A 317 22.85 -1.82 4.63
CA GLU A 317 21.72 -2.03 3.73
C GLU A 317 20.52 -2.63 4.48
N LYS A 318 20.75 -3.61 5.36
CA LYS A 318 19.71 -4.17 6.23
C LYS A 318 19.07 -3.12 7.14
N ASP A 319 19.89 -2.28 7.78
CA ASP A 319 19.38 -1.19 8.63
C ASP A 319 18.55 -0.17 7.83
N LYS A 320 18.98 0.15 6.61
CA LYS A 320 18.21 1.02 5.70
C LYS A 320 16.84 0.44 5.40
N ILE A 321 16.78 -0.81 4.99
CA ILE A 321 15.52 -1.51 4.67
C ILE A 321 14.63 -1.64 5.90
N LEU A 322 15.21 -2.05 7.03
CA LEU A 322 14.44 -2.36 8.24
C LEU A 322 13.80 -1.12 8.87
N TRP A 323 14.42 0.06 8.80
CA TRP A 323 13.88 1.22 9.50
C TRP A 323 14.33 2.60 9.00
N LYS A 324 15.62 2.81 8.60
CA LYS A 324 16.15 4.16 8.32
C LYS A 324 15.39 4.85 7.19
N ASN A 325 15.12 4.12 6.11
CA ASN A 325 14.42 4.68 4.96
C ASN A 325 12.97 5.08 5.31
N LEU A 326 12.26 4.25 6.09
CA LEU A 326 10.89 4.57 6.53
C LEU A 326 10.87 5.69 7.57
N GLU A 327 11.83 5.75 8.48
CA GLU A 327 11.96 6.86 9.42
C GLU A 327 12.07 8.20 8.68
N GLN A 328 12.91 8.25 7.64
CA GLN A 328 13.05 9.43 6.81
C GLN A 328 11.82 9.71 5.95
N LEU A 329 11.28 8.70 5.27
CA LEU A 329 10.13 8.83 4.36
C LEU A 329 8.88 9.36 5.08
N LEU A 330 8.60 8.80 6.28
CA LEU A 330 7.44 9.13 7.09
C LEU A 330 7.64 10.35 8.00
N GLY A 331 8.86 10.90 8.05
CA GLY A 331 9.19 12.01 8.95
C GLY A 331 8.94 11.64 10.43
N LEU A 332 9.33 10.43 10.83
CA LEU A 332 9.24 10.02 12.22
C LEU A 332 10.39 10.67 12.98
N ALA A 333 10.06 11.39 14.06
CA ALA A 333 11.08 11.92 14.96
C ALA A 333 11.83 10.76 15.61
N GLY A 334 13.15 10.82 15.56
CA GLY A 334 14.04 9.87 16.24
C GLY A 334 13.98 9.97 17.76
#